data_dd0006c608e1971ce2f01439a7f4d28d
#
_entry.id   dd0006c608e1971ce2f01439a7f4d28d
#
_cell.length_a   1.000
_cell.length_b   1.000
_cell.length_c   1.000
_cell.angle_alpha   90.00
_cell.angle_beta   90.00
_cell.angle_gamma   90.00
#
_symmetry.space_group_name_H-M   'P 1'
#
loop_
_entity.id
_entity.type
_entity.pdbx_description
1 polymer ?
#
loop_
_entity_poly.entity_id
_entity_poly.type
_entity_poly.pdbx_seq_one_letter_code
_entity_poly.pdbx_strand_id
1 'polypeptide(L)'
;MANYLELTNRVLNELNEVELTATTFASARGVQTMVKNVVNKAIHDVYNAEVEWSYLYKSFEQQLTAGKRLYDYPSDSRKINFSSFMLTPVDLITNGSFSSNLSDWTTVTGSPFHTKARGDGAARLNASEITQAVSTVVGKDYIVRTRTFGGDISIKIGTTSGGTEISSNTLTIDNVGDGEYNTTRFTSTAATIYIGFANTASANYDVETVETTENFAPQRLAYLSYTEWLDSHSEGDLNTTSASQFSLPRYVYRTQDN
;
A
#
# COMPACT_ATOMS: atom_id res chain seq x y z
N MET A 1 -19.03 15.30 -13.31
CA MET A 1 -19.76 14.04 -13.62
C MET A 1 -21.22 14.30 -13.29
N ALA A 2 -22.15 14.08 -14.23
CA ALA A 2 -23.57 14.34 -13.98
C ALA A 2 -24.10 13.40 -12.90
N ASN A 3 -24.84 13.93 -11.95
CA ASN A 3 -25.47 13.14 -10.90
C ASN A 3 -26.88 12.70 -11.30
N TYR A 4 -27.53 11.86 -10.49
CA TYR A 4 -28.85 11.32 -10.80
C TYR A 4 -29.92 12.39 -10.97
N LEU A 5 -29.90 13.48 -10.18
CA LEU A 5 -30.80 14.61 -10.29
C LEU A 5 -30.60 15.35 -11.63
N GLU A 6 -29.37 15.61 -12.00
CA GLU A 6 -29.03 16.27 -13.27
C GLU A 6 -29.48 15.45 -14.49
N LEU A 7 -29.27 14.14 -14.48
CA LEU A 7 -29.74 13.25 -15.55
C LEU A 7 -31.26 13.25 -15.64
N THR A 8 -31.95 13.21 -14.50
CA THR A 8 -33.42 13.28 -14.45
C THR A 8 -33.93 14.60 -15.01
N ASN A 9 -33.33 15.73 -14.61
CA ASN A 9 -33.72 17.05 -15.08
C ASN A 9 -33.48 17.26 -16.58
N ARG A 10 -32.43 16.71 -17.14
CA ARG A 10 -32.23 16.73 -18.61
C ARG A 10 -33.38 16.07 -19.35
N VAL A 11 -33.85 14.92 -18.88
CA VAL A 11 -35.00 14.22 -19.49
C VAL A 11 -36.29 15.01 -19.26
N LEU A 12 -36.50 15.59 -18.08
CA LEU A 12 -37.67 16.42 -17.80
C LEU A 12 -37.70 17.65 -18.73
N ASN A 13 -36.59 18.29 -18.97
CA ASN A 13 -36.46 19.44 -19.89
C ASN A 13 -36.82 19.05 -21.31
N GLU A 14 -36.40 17.89 -21.80
CA GLU A 14 -36.81 17.39 -23.15
C GLU A 14 -38.32 17.14 -23.26
N LEU A 15 -38.97 16.87 -22.11
CA LEU A 15 -40.41 16.67 -22.01
C LEU A 15 -41.21 17.97 -21.72
N ASN A 16 -40.54 19.12 -21.68
CA ASN A 16 -41.11 20.42 -21.23
C ASN A 16 -41.73 20.36 -19.81
N GLU A 17 -41.20 19.53 -18.95
CA GLU A 17 -41.63 19.39 -17.55
C GLU A 17 -40.75 20.21 -16.62
N VAL A 18 -41.30 20.53 -15.43
CA VAL A 18 -40.59 21.33 -14.42
C VAL A 18 -39.45 20.53 -13.82
N GLU A 19 -38.31 21.18 -13.72
CA GLU A 19 -37.12 20.59 -13.08
C GLU A 19 -37.33 20.29 -11.60
N LEU A 20 -36.69 19.25 -11.12
CA LEU A 20 -36.64 18.87 -9.71
C LEU A 20 -35.44 19.56 -9.04
N THR A 21 -35.62 20.00 -7.82
CA THR A 21 -34.55 20.46 -6.94
C THR A 21 -34.14 19.35 -5.98
N ALA A 22 -33.02 19.48 -5.31
CA ALA A 22 -32.57 18.50 -4.30
C ALA A 22 -33.65 18.25 -3.20
N THR A 23 -34.45 19.28 -2.88
CA THR A 23 -35.52 19.18 -1.90
C THR A 23 -36.79 18.50 -2.43
N THR A 24 -37.15 18.72 -3.67
CA THR A 24 -38.35 18.15 -4.30
C THR A 24 -38.13 16.79 -4.94
N PHE A 25 -36.87 16.38 -5.12
CA PHE A 25 -36.49 15.12 -5.76
C PHE A 25 -37.06 13.88 -5.05
N ALA A 26 -37.09 13.88 -3.71
CA ALA A 26 -37.65 12.77 -2.92
C ALA A 26 -39.17 12.68 -3.02
N SER A 27 -39.83 13.82 -3.19
CA SER A 27 -41.31 13.94 -3.22
C SER A 27 -41.89 14.07 -4.62
N ALA A 28 -41.12 13.79 -5.67
CA ALA A 28 -41.57 13.83 -7.06
C ALA A 28 -42.83 12.97 -7.28
N ARG A 29 -43.74 13.43 -8.16
CA ARG A 29 -45.04 12.76 -8.45
C ARG A 29 -45.30 12.74 -9.94
N GLY A 30 -46.23 11.88 -10.37
CA GLY A 30 -46.69 11.81 -11.77
C GLY A 30 -45.55 11.54 -12.74
N VAL A 31 -45.46 12.38 -13.78
CA VAL A 31 -44.44 12.26 -14.85
C VAL A 31 -43.02 12.31 -14.30
N GLN A 32 -42.77 13.17 -13.30
CA GLN A 32 -41.44 13.29 -12.68
C GLN A 32 -41.02 11.97 -12.00
N THR A 33 -41.93 11.26 -11.34
CA THR A 33 -41.62 9.93 -10.78
C THR A 33 -41.31 8.91 -11.85
N MET A 34 -42.11 8.95 -12.93
CA MET A 34 -41.89 8.03 -14.08
C MET A 34 -40.50 8.26 -14.71
N VAL A 35 -40.11 9.51 -14.93
CA VAL A 35 -38.80 9.85 -15.47
C VAL A 35 -37.68 9.40 -14.54
N LYS A 36 -37.80 9.63 -13.21
CA LYS A 36 -36.85 9.09 -12.25
C LYS A 36 -36.65 7.57 -12.38
N ASN A 37 -37.75 6.84 -12.45
CA ASN A 37 -37.70 5.37 -12.57
C ASN A 37 -37.06 4.92 -13.89
N VAL A 38 -37.38 5.61 -15.00
CA VAL A 38 -36.78 5.32 -16.32
C VAL A 38 -35.28 5.61 -16.31
N VAL A 39 -34.85 6.75 -15.78
CA VAL A 39 -33.43 7.11 -15.66
C VAL A 39 -32.70 6.13 -14.76
N ASN A 40 -33.29 5.76 -13.62
CA ASN A 40 -32.70 4.76 -12.72
C ASN A 40 -32.56 3.40 -13.42
N LYS A 41 -33.59 2.97 -14.13
CA LYS A 41 -33.53 1.72 -14.89
C LYS A 41 -32.46 1.77 -15.98
N ALA A 42 -32.38 2.86 -16.73
CA ALA A 42 -31.35 3.04 -17.77
C ALA A 42 -29.92 2.99 -17.17
N ILE A 43 -29.70 3.61 -16.00
CA ILE A 43 -28.43 3.52 -15.30
C ILE A 43 -28.10 2.07 -14.95
N HIS A 44 -29.09 1.33 -14.39
CA HIS A 44 -28.90 -0.09 -14.08
C HIS A 44 -28.66 -0.94 -15.34
N ASP A 45 -29.37 -0.66 -16.43
CA ASP A 45 -29.22 -1.37 -17.70
C ASP A 45 -27.81 -1.14 -18.27
N VAL A 46 -27.29 0.11 -18.23
CA VAL A 46 -25.92 0.43 -18.63
C VAL A 46 -24.90 -0.28 -17.74
N TYR A 47 -25.08 -0.29 -16.42
CA TYR A 47 -24.17 -1.00 -15.51
C TYR A 47 -24.19 -2.52 -15.70
N ASN A 48 -25.32 -3.06 -16.15
CA ASN A 48 -25.48 -4.52 -16.37
C ASN A 48 -25.17 -4.95 -17.79
N ALA A 49 -25.13 -4.02 -18.77
CA ALA A 49 -24.86 -4.31 -20.18
C ALA A 49 -23.44 -4.84 -20.40
N GLU A 50 -22.50 -4.42 -19.57
CA GLU A 50 -21.12 -4.88 -19.61
C GLU A 50 -20.60 -5.17 -18.21
N VAL A 51 -20.06 -6.37 -18.02
CA VAL A 51 -19.56 -6.84 -16.73
C VAL A 51 -18.18 -6.24 -16.42
N GLU A 52 -17.51 -5.66 -17.41
CA GLU A 52 -16.08 -5.29 -17.34
C GLU A 52 -15.79 -3.83 -17.72
N TRP A 53 -16.62 -2.90 -17.26
CA TRP A 53 -16.29 -1.46 -17.38
C TRP A 53 -14.99 -1.15 -16.65
N SER A 54 -14.00 -0.60 -17.35
CA SER A 54 -12.69 -0.30 -16.79
C SER A 54 -12.72 0.63 -15.57
N TYR A 55 -13.68 1.57 -15.52
CA TYR A 55 -13.86 2.48 -14.38
C TYR A 55 -14.50 1.84 -13.13
N LEU A 56 -15.00 0.59 -13.25
CA LEU A 56 -15.52 -0.19 -12.11
C LEU A 56 -14.45 -1.08 -11.48
N TYR A 57 -13.27 -1.18 -12.08
CA TYR A 57 -12.17 -1.90 -11.48
C TYR A 57 -11.62 -1.14 -10.28
N LYS A 58 -11.51 -1.83 -9.18
CA LYS A 58 -10.81 -1.38 -7.98
C LYS A 58 -9.73 -2.38 -7.63
N SER A 59 -8.57 -1.88 -7.27
CA SER A 59 -7.57 -2.69 -6.57
C SER A 59 -7.86 -2.64 -5.08
N PHE A 60 -7.58 -3.72 -4.38
CA PHE A 60 -7.56 -3.75 -2.92
C PHE A 60 -6.31 -4.48 -2.45
N GLU A 61 -5.85 -4.10 -1.29
CA GLU A 61 -4.71 -4.71 -0.63
C GLU A 61 -5.16 -5.33 0.68
N GLN A 62 -4.69 -6.53 0.95
CA GLN A 62 -4.97 -7.24 2.19
C GLN A 62 -3.68 -7.67 2.83
N GLN A 63 -3.39 -7.13 4.01
CA GLN A 63 -2.25 -7.58 4.79
C GLN A 63 -2.50 -9.00 5.30
N LEU A 64 -1.57 -9.89 4.99
CA LEU A 64 -1.60 -11.26 5.45
C LEU A 64 -1.00 -11.38 6.85
N THR A 65 -1.66 -12.13 7.71
CA THR A 65 -1.21 -12.42 9.07
C THR A 65 -0.84 -13.88 9.17
N ALA A 66 0.31 -14.17 9.78
CA ALA A 66 0.74 -15.55 10.00
C ALA A 66 -0.33 -16.35 10.77
N GLY A 67 -0.68 -17.52 10.26
CA GLY A 67 -1.70 -18.40 10.85
C GLY A 67 -3.16 -18.03 10.49
N LYS A 68 -3.44 -16.87 9.93
CA LYS A 68 -4.77 -16.52 9.44
C LYS A 68 -4.95 -17.00 8.00
N ARG A 69 -5.97 -17.81 7.75
CA ARG A 69 -6.21 -18.45 6.44
C ARG A 69 -7.38 -17.83 5.67
N LEU A 70 -8.33 -17.24 6.37
CA LEU A 70 -9.55 -16.68 5.77
C LEU A 70 -9.53 -15.16 5.89
N TYR A 71 -9.86 -14.52 4.78
CA TYR A 71 -9.95 -13.08 4.65
C TYR A 71 -11.24 -12.71 3.94
N ASP A 72 -11.89 -11.66 4.43
CA ASP A 72 -13.14 -11.20 3.86
C ASP A 72 -12.91 -10.45 2.55
N TYR A 73 -13.87 -10.55 1.64
CA TYR A 73 -13.90 -9.73 0.44
C TYR A 73 -14.33 -8.30 0.74
N PRO A 74 -13.91 -7.33 -0.09
CA PRO A 74 -14.54 -6.03 -0.07
C PRO A 74 -16.04 -6.16 -0.33
N SER A 75 -16.86 -5.62 0.58
CA SER A 75 -18.33 -5.77 0.55
C SER A 75 -19.01 -5.17 -0.70
N ASP A 76 -18.29 -4.27 -1.40
CA ASP A 76 -18.76 -3.61 -2.62
C ASP A 76 -18.32 -4.35 -3.92
N SER A 77 -17.64 -5.49 -3.79
CA SER A 77 -17.17 -6.26 -4.95
C SER A 77 -18.25 -7.21 -5.46
N ARG A 78 -18.53 -7.15 -6.77
CA ARG A 78 -19.39 -8.14 -7.46
C ARG A 78 -18.62 -9.33 -8.02
N LYS A 79 -17.39 -9.06 -8.50
CA LYS A 79 -16.52 -10.05 -9.14
C LYS A 79 -15.08 -9.78 -8.71
N ILE A 80 -14.36 -10.83 -8.40
CA ILE A 80 -12.94 -10.77 -8.06
C ILE A 80 -12.16 -11.50 -9.13
N ASN A 81 -11.12 -10.83 -9.63
CA ASN A 81 -10.19 -11.44 -10.57
C ASN A 81 -9.06 -12.15 -9.79
N PHE A 82 -9.25 -13.41 -9.48
CA PHE A 82 -8.28 -14.21 -8.76
C PHE A 82 -6.95 -14.38 -9.50
N SER A 83 -6.96 -14.29 -10.84
CA SER A 83 -5.73 -14.41 -11.62
C SER A 83 -4.80 -13.20 -11.49
N SER A 84 -5.29 -12.09 -10.92
CA SER A 84 -4.50 -10.88 -10.68
C SER A 84 -3.90 -10.79 -9.28
N PHE A 85 -4.16 -11.74 -8.41
CA PHE A 85 -3.63 -11.72 -7.04
C PHE A 85 -2.12 -11.87 -7.05
N MET A 86 -1.47 -10.94 -6.38
CA MET A 86 -0.02 -10.93 -6.21
C MET A 86 0.33 -10.82 -4.72
N LEU A 87 1.29 -11.62 -4.31
CA LEU A 87 1.94 -11.43 -3.02
C LEU A 87 3.08 -10.44 -3.21
N THR A 88 3.01 -9.31 -2.54
CA THR A 88 4.05 -8.27 -2.57
C THR A 88 4.63 -8.08 -1.18
N PRO A 89 5.95 -7.80 -1.06
CA PRO A 89 6.51 -7.43 0.22
C PRO A 89 5.89 -6.10 0.71
N VAL A 90 5.63 -6.02 2.01
CA VAL A 90 5.09 -4.82 2.65
C VAL A 90 6.23 -3.91 3.06
N ASP A 91 6.08 -2.60 2.84
CA ASP A 91 7.01 -1.62 3.41
C ASP A 91 6.82 -1.57 4.94
N LEU A 92 7.92 -1.72 5.64
CA LEU A 92 7.98 -1.73 7.11
C LEU A 92 8.30 -0.35 7.70
N ILE A 93 8.67 0.61 6.84
CA ILE A 93 8.97 1.99 7.25
C ILE A 93 7.68 2.79 7.32
N THR A 94 7.52 3.51 8.42
CA THR A 94 6.46 4.50 8.57
C THR A 94 7.00 5.88 8.21
N ASN A 95 6.22 6.68 7.48
CA ASN A 95 6.64 8.02 7.05
C ASN A 95 8.01 8.03 6.34
N GLY A 96 8.25 7.04 5.47
CA GLY A 96 9.50 6.96 4.69
C GLY A 96 9.59 7.99 3.57
N SER A 97 8.47 8.57 3.14
CA SER A 97 8.40 9.66 2.16
C SER A 97 8.60 11.06 2.78
N PHE A 98 8.63 11.17 4.10
CA PHE A 98 8.76 12.45 4.82
C PHE A 98 7.80 13.53 4.34
N SER A 99 6.59 13.19 3.98
CA SER A 99 5.67 14.08 3.23
C SER A 99 5.34 15.39 3.96
N SER A 100 5.34 15.40 5.29
CA SER A 100 4.96 16.58 6.09
C SER A 100 5.88 16.89 7.28
N ASN A 101 6.59 15.89 7.82
CA ASN A 101 7.41 16.02 9.04
C ASN A 101 8.36 14.82 9.19
N LEU A 102 9.06 14.76 10.33
CA LEU A 102 9.90 13.63 10.75
C LEU A 102 9.23 12.76 11.83
N SER A 103 7.90 12.76 11.93
CA SER A 103 7.23 11.85 12.86
C SER A 103 7.64 10.40 12.56
N ASP A 104 7.62 9.54 13.58
CA ASP A 104 8.06 8.15 13.52
C ASP A 104 9.58 7.94 13.36
N TRP A 105 10.34 9.02 13.15
CA TRP A 105 11.80 8.99 13.15
C TRP A 105 12.35 9.62 14.44
N THR A 106 13.27 8.90 15.07
CA THR A 106 13.93 9.33 16.30
C THR A 106 15.25 10.00 15.97
N THR A 107 15.49 11.20 16.51
CA THR A 107 16.80 11.83 16.44
C THR A 107 17.76 11.14 17.38
N VAL A 108 18.89 10.68 16.85
CA VAL A 108 20.00 10.09 17.63
C VAL A 108 21.00 11.17 18.02
N THR A 109 21.41 11.99 17.06
CA THR A 109 22.34 13.10 17.27
C THR A 109 21.97 14.30 16.41
N GLY A 110 22.42 15.48 16.81
CA GLY A 110 22.26 16.73 16.06
C GLY A 110 20.83 17.25 16.05
N SER A 111 20.48 17.99 15.00
CA SER A 111 19.18 18.63 14.84
C SER A 111 18.68 18.45 13.40
N PRO A 112 18.25 17.25 13.03
CA PRO A 112 17.66 17.00 11.73
C PRO A 112 16.34 17.76 11.61
N PHE A 113 15.95 18.14 10.39
CA PHE A 113 14.67 18.80 10.16
C PHE A 113 14.03 18.40 8.84
N HIS A 114 12.73 18.55 8.79
CA HIS A 114 11.94 18.30 7.59
C HIS A 114 12.13 19.44 6.58
N THR A 115 12.23 19.10 5.29
CA THR A 115 12.30 20.07 4.20
C THR A 115 11.46 19.65 3.00
N LYS A 116 11.02 20.61 2.22
CA LYS A 116 10.37 20.42 0.91
C LYS A 116 11.15 21.12 -0.22
N ALA A 117 12.45 21.23 -0.05
CA ALA A 117 13.29 22.00 -0.97
C ALA A 117 13.24 21.55 -2.43
N ARG A 118 12.82 20.31 -2.69
CA ARG A 118 12.73 19.71 -4.04
C ARG A 118 11.30 19.33 -4.48
N GLY A 119 10.28 19.82 -3.75
CA GLY A 119 8.86 19.53 -4.05
C GLY A 119 8.30 18.37 -3.23
N ASP A 120 9.08 17.32 -3.04
CA ASP A 120 8.75 16.19 -2.15
C ASP A 120 9.29 16.44 -0.74
N GLY A 121 8.80 15.69 0.24
CA GLY A 121 9.31 15.77 1.60
C GLY A 121 10.67 15.09 1.72
N ALA A 122 11.53 15.60 2.59
CA ALA A 122 12.82 15.01 2.89
C ALA A 122 13.23 15.25 4.35
N ALA A 123 14.01 14.31 4.90
CA ALA A 123 14.77 14.52 6.12
C ALA A 123 16.10 15.15 5.78
N ARG A 124 16.32 16.38 6.23
CA ARG A 124 17.60 17.09 6.08
C ARG A 124 18.51 16.84 7.26
N LEU A 125 19.68 16.32 6.96
CA LEU A 125 20.71 15.98 7.92
C LEU A 125 21.89 16.98 7.78
N ASN A 126 22.27 17.58 8.91
CA ASN A 126 23.43 18.46 9.03
C ASN A 126 24.17 18.10 10.32
N ALA A 127 25.30 17.41 10.22
CA ALA A 127 25.97 16.78 11.34
C ALA A 127 24.98 16.09 12.30
N SER A 128 24.06 15.32 11.75
CA SER A 128 22.94 14.74 12.49
C SER A 128 22.59 13.34 12.04
N GLU A 129 21.84 12.63 12.88
CA GLU A 129 21.44 11.26 12.67
C GLU A 129 19.98 11.03 13.07
N ILE A 130 19.25 10.28 12.25
CA ILE A 130 17.89 9.82 12.52
C ILE A 130 17.82 8.30 12.43
N THR A 131 16.89 7.70 13.15
CA THR A 131 16.66 6.25 13.12
C THR A 131 15.18 5.92 13.29
N GLN A 132 14.76 4.77 12.76
CA GLN A 132 13.44 4.20 12.99
C GLN A 132 13.55 2.74 13.39
N ALA A 133 12.76 2.33 14.38
CA ALA A 133 12.62 0.93 14.79
C ALA A 133 11.68 0.21 13.83
N VAL A 134 12.09 -0.96 13.36
CA VAL A 134 11.36 -1.78 12.39
C VAL A 134 11.19 -3.19 12.95
N SER A 135 9.98 -3.72 12.89
CA SER A 135 9.70 -5.10 13.29
C SER A 135 10.11 -6.06 12.18
N THR A 136 10.94 -7.03 12.52
CA THR A 136 11.50 -8.00 11.58
C THR A 136 11.40 -9.42 12.12
N VAL A 137 11.62 -10.40 11.25
CA VAL A 137 11.72 -11.82 11.63
C VAL A 137 13.17 -12.25 11.54
N VAL A 138 13.70 -12.81 12.64
CA VAL A 138 15.09 -13.27 12.72
C VAL A 138 15.39 -14.29 11.62
N GLY A 139 16.52 -14.11 10.95
CA GLY A 139 16.99 -14.98 9.87
C GLY A 139 16.38 -14.70 8.49
N LYS A 140 15.49 -13.71 8.39
CA LYS A 140 14.95 -13.26 7.10
C LYS A 140 15.82 -12.15 6.51
N ASP A 141 15.86 -12.12 5.18
CA ASP A 141 16.55 -11.11 4.41
C ASP A 141 15.64 -9.92 4.08
N TYR A 142 16.19 -8.74 4.20
CA TYR A 142 15.49 -7.47 3.95
C TYR A 142 16.27 -6.58 3.01
N ILE A 143 15.56 -5.69 2.34
CA ILE A 143 16.10 -4.67 1.45
C ILE A 143 15.64 -3.31 1.94
N VAL A 144 16.60 -2.41 2.13
CA VAL A 144 16.36 -0.97 2.29
C VAL A 144 16.61 -0.30 0.96
N ARG A 145 15.62 0.42 0.45
CA ARG A 145 15.76 1.31 -0.70
C ARG A 145 15.63 2.75 -0.20
N THR A 146 16.52 3.61 -0.66
CA THR A 146 16.50 5.01 -0.27
C THR A 146 16.93 5.89 -1.42
N ARG A 147 16.44 7.13 -1.42
CA ARG A 147 16.89 8.18 -2.32
C ARG A 147 17.54 9.29 -1.50
N THR A 148 18.76 9.65 -1.85
CA THR A 148 19.58 10.61 -1.10
C THR A 148 20.14 11.70 -2.01
N PHE A 149 20.43 12.87 -1.44
CA PHE A 149 20.93 14.05 -2.15
C PHE A 149 21.98 14.80 -1.34
N GLY A 150 22.82 15.53 -2.04
CA GLY A 150 23.73 16.54 -1.47
C GLY A 150 25.13 16.02 -1.19
N GLY A 151 25.29 14.78 -0.81
CA GLY A 151 26.58 14.15 -0.53
C GLY A 151 26.43 12.82 0.18
N ASP A 152 27.54 12.24 0.57
CA ASP A 152 27.58 10.88 1.14
C ASP A 152 26.87 10.81 2.50
N ILE A 153 25.89 9.92 2.59
CA ILE A 153 25.13 9.62 3.80
C ILE A 153 25.45 8.20 4.24
N SER A 154 25.71 8.01 5.52
CA SER A 154 25.88 6.67 6.08
C SER A 154 24.52 6.07 6.43
N ILE A 155 24.20 4.90 5.86
CA ILE A 155 23.12 4.06 6.35
C ILE A 155 23.65 3.17 7.47
N LYS A 156 22.92 3.06 8.56
CA LYS A 156 23.22 2.23 9.73
C LYS A 156 22.09 1.27 10.00
N ILE A 157 22.39 0.01 10.21
CA ILE A 157 21.44 -1.03 10.54
C ILE A 157 21.94 -1.78 11.75
N GLY A 158 21.18 -1.74 12.82
CA GLY A 158 21.60 -2.34 14.08
C GLY A 158 20.44 -2.84 14.94
N THR A 159 20.76 -3.44 16.06
CA THR A 159 19.81 -3.92 17.08
C THR A 159 19.49 -2.85 18.12
N THR A 160 20.21 -1.72 18.07
CA THR A 160 20.01 -0.56 18.94
C THR A 160 19.87 0.72 18.11
N SER A 161 19.25 1.75 18.68
CA SER A 161 19.10 3.05 18.03
C SER A 161 20.49 3.65 17.72
N GLY A 162 20.74 3.96 16.43
CA GLY A 162 22.05 4.43 15.95
C GLY A 162 23.13 3.33 15.85
N GLY A 163 22.77 2.08 16.14
CA GLY A 163 23.68 0.94 16.09
C GLY A 163 24.07 0.54 14.67
N THR A 164 25.15 -0.23 14.57
CA THR A 164 25.74 -0.70 13.30
C THR A 164 26.05 -2.20 13.34
N GLU A 165 25.45 -2.91 14.29
CA GLU A 165 25.78 -4.31 14.57
C GLU A 165 25.46 -5.26 13.42
N ILE A 166 24.57 -4.85 12.52
CA ILE A 166 24.16 -5.65 11.36
C ILE A 166 24.86 -5.15 10.10
N SER A 167 24.79 -3.85 9.83
CA SER A 167 25.40 -3.24 8.65
C SER A 167 25.66 -1.76 8.83
N SER A 168 26.72 -1.26 8.22
CA SER A 168 27.01 0.16 8.08
C SER A 168 27.69 0.40 6.75
N ASN A 169 27.02 1.13 5.87
CA ASN A 169 27.51 1.46 4.54
C ASN A 169 27.44 2.98 4.30
N THR A 170 28.35 3.50 3.51
CA THR A 170 28.24 4.87 2.98
C THR A 170 27.51 4.80 1.65
N LEU A 171 26.42 5.55 1.56
CA LEU A 171 25.68 5.74 0.31
C LEU A 171 26.37 6.89 -0.42
N THR A 172 27.17 6.53 -1.43
CA THR A 172 27.91 7.50 -2.24
C THR A 172 26.99 8.10 -3.28
N ILE A 173 27.09 9.40 -3.50
CA ILE A 173 26.30 10.13 -4.49
C ILE A 173 27.21 10.62 -5.60
N ASP A 174 27.11 9.98 -6.77
CA ASP A 174 27.89 10.35 -7.95
C ASP A 174 27.36 11.60 -8.65
N ASN A 175 26.07 11.90 -8.50
CA ASN A 175 25.42 13.06 -9.12
C ASN A 175 24.64 13.88 -8.08
N VAL A 176 25.24 14.93 -7.57
CA VAL A 176 24.71 15.77 -6.50
C VAL A 176 23.37 16.47 -6.87
N GLY A 177 23.08 16.61 -8.17
CA GLY A 177 21.89 17.34 -8.66
C GLY A 177 20.60 16.53 -8.66
N ASP A 178 20.65 15.26 -9.05
CA ASP A 178 19.45 14.48 -9.36
C ASP A 178 19.06 13.48 -8.25
N GLY A 179 19.93 13.32 -7.25
CA GLY A 179 19.78 12.30 -6.20
C GLY A 179 20.01 10.89 -6.70
N GLU A 180 20.36 10.01 -5.82
CA GLU A 180 20.68 8.63 -6.17
C GLU A 180 19.81 7.65 -5.39
N TYR A 181 19.33 6.62 -6.11
CA TYR A 181 18.64 5.49 -5.50
C TYR A 181 19.65 4.43 -5.08
N ASN A 182 19.69 4.18 -3.79
CA ASN A 182 20.57 3.21 -3.17
C ASN A 182 19.78 2.01 -2.65
N THR A 183 20.42 0.84 -2.66
CA THR A 183 19.84 -0.40 -2.14
C THR A 183 20.83 -1.07 -1.19
N THR A 184 20.42 -1.23 0.06
CA THR A 184 21.19 -1.96 1.07
C THR A 184 20.44 -3.24 1.46
N ARG A 185 21.15 -4.37 1.50
CA ARG A 185 20.57 -5.66 1.92
C ARG A 185 21.17 -6.09 3.24
N PHE A 186 20.33 -6.74 4.06
CA PHE A 186 20.77 -7.29 5.34
C PHE A 186 19.89 -8.48 5.75
N THR A 187 20.45 -9.35 6.58
CA THR A 187 19.71 -10.43 7.26
C THR A 187 19.41 -9.99 8.68
N SER A 188 18.16 -10.07 9.10
CA SER A 188 17.78 -9.68 10.45
C SER A 188 18.30 -10.65 11.51
N THR A 189 18.90 -10.11 12.56
CA THR A 189 19.41 -10.86 13.72
C THR A 189 18.55 -10.71 14.97
N ALA A 190 17.54 -9.81 14.96
CA ALA A 190 16.64 -9.53 16.07
C ALA A 190 15.20 -9.31 15.60
N ALA A 191 14.22 -9.43 16.48
CA ALA A 191 12.81 -9.16 16.17
C ALA A 191 12.51 -7.67 15.96
N THR A 192 13.37 -6.79 16.47
CA THR A 192 13.35 -5.35 16.22
C THR A 192 14.73 -4.93 15.82
N ILE A 193 14.83 -4.22 14.71
CA ILE A 193 16.05 -3.59 14.23
C ILE A 193 15.82 -2.09 14.04
N TYR A 194 16.91 -1.35 14.00
CA TYR A 194 16.91 0.09 13.77
C TYR A 194 17.59 0.37 12.43
N ILE A 195 16.89 1.11 11.59
CA ILE A 195 17.42 1.61 10.32
C ILE A 195 17.64 3.10 10.51
N GLY A 196 18.87 3.55 10.32
CA GLY A 196 19.27 4.93 10.55
C GLY A 196 20.05 5.52 9.39
N PHE A 197 20.04 6.84 9.32
CA PHE A 197 20.80 7.64 8.38
C PHE A 197 21.58 8.71 9.13
N ALA A 198 22.87 8.78 8.86
CA ALA A 198 23.76 9.72 9.51
C ALA A 198 24.56 10.54 8.48
N ASN A 199 24.59 11.84 8.70
CA ASN A 199 25.49 12.76 8.05
C ASN A 199 26.45 13.35 9.10
N THR A 200 27.74 13.11 8.95
CA THR A 200 28.77 13.64 9.85
C THR A 200 29.33 15.00 9.40
N ALA A 201 29.04 15.39 8.16
CA ALA A 201 29.50 16.69 7.63
C ALA A 201 28.58 17.82 8.08
N SER A 202 29.19 19.01 8.30
CA SER A 202 28.45 20.25 8.56
C SER A 202 27.88 20.85 7.25
N ALA A 203 27.22 20.01 6.45
CA ALA A 203 26.57 20.34 5.20
C ALA A 203 25.18 19.71 5.16
N ASN A 204 24.27 20.29 4.40
CA ASN A 204 22.89 19.81 4.29
C ASN A 204 22.80 18.69 3.27
N TYR A 205 22.53 17.47 3.73
CA TYR A 205 22.24 16.30 2.90
C TYR A 205 20.83 15.83 3.18
N ASP A 206 20.14 15.38 2.14
CA ASP A 206 18.71 15.04 2.21
C ASP A 206 18.47 13.54 1.96
N VAL A 207 17.63 12.95 2.79
CA VAL A 207 17.04 11.62 2.59
C VAL A 207 15.58 11.84 2.22
N GLU A 208 15.17 11.48 1.00
CA GLU A 208 13.83 11.76 0.46
C GLU A 208 12.87 10.59 0.58
N THR A 209 13.35 9.39 0.30
CA THR A 209 12.52 8.19 0.30
C THR A 209 13.26 7.08 1.02
N VAL A 210 12.57 6.42 1.93
CA VAL A 210 13.06 5.20 2.58
C VAL A 210 11.97 4.15 2.54
N GLU A 211 12.28 3.00 2.01
CA GLU A 211 11.43 1.82 1.96
C GLU A 211 12.21 0.63 2.50
N THR A 212 11.61 -0.16 3.36
CA THR A 212 12.20 -1.41 3.85
C THR A 212 11.22 -2.55 3.69
N THR A 213 11.61 -3.54 2.91
CA THR A 213 10.76 -4.69 2.60
C THR A 213 11.50 -6.00 2.84
N GLU A 214 10.77 -7.09 3.13
CA GLU A 214 11.36 -8.43 3.06
C GLU A 214 11.87 -8.71 1.63
N ASN A 215 13.04 -9.32 1.51
CA ASN A 215 13.69 -9.56 0.22
C ASN A 215 13.10 -10.80 -0.47
N PHE A 216 11.90 -10.66 -1.02
CA PHE A 216 11.37 -11.64 -1.95
C PHE A 216 10.77 -10.96 -3.19
N ALA A 217 10.81 -11.65 -4.32
CA ALA A 217 10.19 -11.14 -5.53
C ALA A 217 8.66 -11.23 -5.43
N PRO A 218 7.92 -10.22 -5.91
CA PRO A 218 6.48 -10.33 -6.02
C PRO A 218 6.06 -11.61 -6.74
N GLN A 219 5.14 -12.37 -6.16
CA GLN A 219 4.70 -13.65 -6.67
C GLN A 219 3.21 -13.61 -7.00
N ARG A 220 2.88 -14.10 -8.19
CA ARG A 220 1.47 -14.31 -8.54
C ARG A 220 0.95 -15.52 -7.77
N LEU A 221 -0.18 -15.36 -7.10
CA LEU A 221 -0.86 -16.46 -6.45
C LEU A 221 -1.65 -17.27 -7.50
N ALA A 222 -1.50 -18.59 -7.49
CA ALA A 222 -2.31 -19.46 -8.33
C ALA A 222 -3.70 -19.62 -7.70
N TYR A 223 -4.75 -19.46 -8.51
CA TYR A 223 -6.10 -19.77 -8.06
C TYR A 223 -6.33 -21.28 -8.11
N LEU A 224 -6.82 -21.84 -7.02
CA LEU A 224 -7.32 -23.21 -6.96
C LEU A 224 -8.83 -23.17 -6.75
N SER A 225 -9.56 -24.00 -7.45
CA SER A 225 -10.96 -24.25 -7.09
C SER A 225 -11.03 -24.92 -5.71
N TYR A 226 -12.15 -24.77 -5.01
CA TYR A 226 -12.31 -25.35 -3.68
C TYR A 226 -12.14 -26.89 -3.70
N THR A 227 -12.59 -27.54 -4.75
CA THR A 227 -12.45 -28.99 -4.96
C THR A 227 -10.98 -29.38 -5.14
N GLU A 228 -10.25 -28.71 -6.00
CA GLU A 228 -8.80 -28.96 -6.19
C GLU A 228 -8.01 -28.72 -4.90
N TRP A 229 -8.40 -27.71 -4.12
CA TRP A 229 -7.79 -27.46 -2.83
C TRP A 229 -8.07 -28.60 -1.84
N LEU A 230 -9.31 -29.07 -1.75
CA LEU A 230 -9.67 -30.22 -0.90
C LEU A 230 -8.89 -31.48 -1.29
N ASP A 231 -8.82 -31.80 -2.56
CA ASP A 231 -8.13 -32.99 -3.06
C ASP A 231 -6.63 -32.97 -2.77
N SER A 232 -6.01 -31.79 -2.83
CA SER A 232 -4.56 -31.66 -2.68
C SER A 232 -4.10 -31.32 -1.24
N HIS A 233 -4.99 -30.83 -0.38
CA HIS A 233 -4.61 -30.29 0.93
C HIS A 233 -5.48 -30.82 2.10
N SER A 234 -6.47 -31.65 1.83
CA SER A 234 -7.40 -32.17 2.86
C SER A 234 -6.74 -33.08 3.88
N GLU A 235 -5.68 -33.77 3.51
CA GLU A 235 -4.92 -34.65 4.43
C GLU A 235 -3.88 -33.90 5.27
N GLY A 236 -3.53 -32.71 4.85
CA GLY A 236 -2.53 -31.85 5.47
C GLY A 236 -3.15 -30.69 6.21
N ASP A 237 -3.76 -30.92 7.34
CA ASP A 237 -3.63 -29.97 8.41
C ASP A 237 -4.38 -28.63 8.33
N LEU A 238 -5.67 -28.71 8.48
CA LEU A 238 -6.50 -27.55 8.82
C LEU A 238 -6.20 -27.00 10.25
N ASN A 239 -5.34 -27.65 11.03
CA ASN A 239 -5.24 -27.43 12.47
C ASN A 239 -3.82 -27.31 13.05
N THR A 240 -2.77 -27.09 12.27
CA THR A 240 -1.44 -26.96 12.85
C THR A 240 -1.07 -25.54 13.18
N THR A 241 -0.65 -25.37 14.42
CA THR A 241 0.02 -24.20 14.96
C THR A 241 1.55 -24.27 14.80
N SER A 242 2.06 -25.25 14.07
CA SER A 242 3.47 -25.49 13.90
C SER A 242 4.13 -24.44 12.99
N ALA A 243 5.09 -23.70 13.51
CA ALA A 243 5.83 -22.68 12.78
C ALA A 243 6.55 -23.21 11.51
N SER A 244 6.85 -24.51 11.45
CA SER A 244 7.48 -25.15 10.29
C SER A 244 6.57 -25.24 9.06
N GLN A 245 5.27 -25.02 9.22
CA GLN A 245 4.29 -25.03 8.14
C GLN A 245 3.95 -23.64 7.61
N PHE A 246 4.45 -22.58 8.22
CA PHE A 246 4.28 -21.24 7.72
C PHE A 246 5.25 -20.98 6.57
N SER A 247 4.72 -20.92 5.37
CA SER A 247 5.41 -20.50 4.16
C SER A 247 4.69 -19.32 3.53
N LEU A 248 5.34 -18.67 2.58
CA LEU A 248 4.67 -17.67 1.75
C LEU A 248 3.49 -18.34 1.03
N PRO A 249 2.30 -17.72 1.01
CA PRO A 249 1.15 -18.26 0.32
C PRO A 249 1.45 -18.39 -1.18
N ARG A 250 1.07 -19.51 -1.76
CA ARG A 250 1.23 -19.81 -3.19
C ARG A 250 -0.09 -19.84 -3.92
N TYR A 251 -1.18 -20.05 -3.17
CA TYR A 251 -2.51 -20.29 -3.73
C TYR A 251 -3.55 -19.41 -3.06
N VAL A 252 -4.57 -19.08 -3.80
CA VAL A 252 -5.80 -18.47 -3.32
C VAL A 252 -6.98 -19.34 -3.78
N TYR A 253 -7.97 -19.52 -2.93
CA TYR A 253 -9.21 -20.20 -3.25
C TYR A 253 -10.39 -19.47 -2.61
N ARG A 254 -11.56 -19.67 -3.15
CA ARG A 254 -12.81 -19.16 -2.59
C ARG A 254 -13.52 -20.26 -1.83
N THR A 255 -13.84 -20.04 -0.56
CA THR A 255 -14.82 -20.86 0.15
C THR A 255 -16.19 -20.63 -0.43
N GLN A 256 -16.98 -21.68 -0.60
CA GLN A 256 -18.38 -21.52 -0.96
C GLN A 256 -19.10 -20.93 0.25
N ASP A 257 -19.76 -19.79 0.06
CA ASP A 257 -20.72 -19.31 1.02
C ASP A 257 -21.90 -20.27 1.05
N ASN A 258 -22.24 -20.78 2.22
CA ASN A 258 -23.47 -21.53 2.44
C ASN A 258 -24.65 -20.57 2.52
#